data_8a0eb35043109a4f6aff0cb958ec9412
#
_entry.id   8a0eb35043109a4f6aff0cb958ec9412
#
_cell.length_a   1.000
_cell.length_b   1.000
_cell.length_c   1.000
_cell.angle_alpha   90.00
_cell.angle_beta   90.00
_cell.angle_gamma   90.00
#
_symmetry.space_group_name_H-M   'P 1'
#
loop_
_entity.id
_entity.type
_entity.pdbx_description
1 polymer ?
#
loop_
_entity_poly.entity_id
_entity_poly.type
_entity_poly.pdbx_seq_one_letter_code
_entity_poly.pdbx_strand_id
1 'polypeptide(L)'
;RSSDLEFGDAESSQSADHASHRPSSPDEIVLPDRSDEAPRRQRGDRQSRGERQTRGNRENTRGTRHDRNDNVSAEDRRAALDAIGEAAERRSAETTEDEGTGRRNRRNRRERGRNGRDNQRDNQRDNQRDNQNRNPRQRDNQRDEAPEALEDDVLIPVAGILDIEGNQAFLRTGGYLPGSNDAAVTPQIIKQYGLRRGDAIVGAVRQRTEREQQNNRGRNPHRKFGPKLNPLVQVDSINSLEPQRSMERPEFGKLTPLYPQEMLRMETSAKALTPRAIDLVAPIGKGQRGLIVSPPKAGKTMVMQQIAMAIAANNPQVHLMVVLVDERPEEVTDMKRLVKGEVIASTFDRPASDHTIVAELAIERAKRLVELGQDVVVLLDSITRLSRAYNLAAPASGRILSGGVDAGALYPPKKFFGAARNIENGGSLTIIASALVETGSKMDEVIFEEFKGTGNMELRLSRQLADRRIFPAIDVNASGTRREELLFTQEELKVIWQLRRAMGTLDVNEASDFLLGRLRKTENNAEFLVSILRSMQASGQ
;
A
#
# COMPACT_ATOMS: atom_id res chain seq x y z
N ARG A 1 48.82 -40.44 -14.10
CA ARG A 1 48.25 -41.74 -14.53
C ARG A 1 46.80 -41.40 -14.86
N SER A 2 46.45 -40.91 -16.05
CA SER A 2 46.35 -41.50 -17.41
C SER A 2 45.39 -42.67 -17.48
N SER A 3 44.32 -42.44 -18.21
CA SER A 3 43.78 -43.22 -19.37
C SER A 3 42.36 -42.68 -19.64
N ASP A 4 42.11 -41.90 -20.67
CA ASP A 4 41.80 -42.17 -22.08
C ASP A 4 40.90 -43.38 -22.31
N LEU A 5 39.75 -43.11 -22.92
CA LEU A 5 39.15 -43.96 -23.94
C LEU A 5 38.12 -43.19 -24.76
N GLU A 6 38.48 -43.04 -26.04
CA GLU A 6 37.69 -42.56 -27.18
C GLU A 6 36.78 -43.68 -27.77
N PHE A 7 36.03 -43.26 -28.78
CA PHE A 7 35.31 -43.97 -29.88
C PHE A 7 33.82 -44.20 -29.59
N GLY A 8 32.92 -43.95 -30.52
CA GLY A 8 33.03 -43.77 -31.94
C GLY A 8 31.67 -43.41 -32.58
N ASP A 9 31.81 -42.99 -33.81
CA ASP A 9 30.82 -42.57 -34.79
C ASP A 9 29.81 -43.63 -35.21
N ALA A 10 28.61 -43.18 -35.64
CA ALA A 10 27.91 -43.68 -36.86
C ALA A 10 26.66 -42.84 -37.14
N GLU A 11 26.75 -42.05 -38.13
CA GLU A 11 26.05 -41.82 -39.40
C GLU A 11 24.59 -42.26 -39.57
N SER A 12 23.86 -41.32 -40.12
CA SER A 12 23.00 -41.17 -41.31
C SER A 12 21.51 -41.16 -40.99
N SER A 13 20.63 -40.34 -41.57
CA SER A 13 20.55 -39.64 -42.85
C SER A 13 19.24 -38.84 -42.94
N GLN A 14 19.29 -37.74 -43.73
CA GLN A 14 18.21 -37.12 -44.55
C GLN A 14 16.97 -36.55 -43.86
N SER A 15 16.62 -35.39 -44.03
CA SER A 15 16.47 -34.29 -44.98
C SER A 15 15.09 -33.67 -44.83
N ALA A 16 15.01 -32.39 -44.68
CA ALA A 16 14.10 -31.51 -45.41
C ALA A 16 14.25 -30.04 -44.92
N ASP A 17 14.57 -29.22 -45.88
CA ASP A 17 14.66 -27.76 -45.83
C ASP A 17 13.41 -27.08 -45.31
N HIS A 18 13.58 -26.07 -44.43
CA HIS A 18 12.85 -24.82 -44.53
C HIS A 18 13.70 -23.69 -43.94
N ALA A 19 14.19 -22.89 -44.87
CA ALA A 19 14.88 -21.63 -44.63
C ALA A 19 13.99 -20.65 -43.89
N SER A 20 14.44 -20.12 -42.72
CA SER A 20 13.92 -18.93 -42.14
C SER A 20 14.98 -17.84 -42.16
N HIS A 21 14.74 -16.85 -43.01
CA HIS A 21 15.47 -15.60 -43.08
C HIS A 21 15.44 -14.85 -41.76
N ARG A 22 16.61 -14.48 -41.25
CA ARG A 22 16.80 -13.37 -40.32
C ARG A 22 16.91 -12.08 -41.12
N PRO A 23 16.20 -10.99 -40.78
CA PRO A 23 16.55 -9.66 -41.22
C PRO A 23 17.49 -9.00 -40.22
N SER A 24 18.60 -8.54 -40.75
CA SER A 24 19.57 -7.63 -40.15
C SER A 24 19.14 -6.21 -40.44
N SER A 25 19.32 -5.32 -39.42
CA SER A 25 19.33 -3.84 -39.39
C SER A 25 17.98 -3.07 -39.42
N PRO A 26 17.91 -2.06 -38.55
CA PRO A 26 16.75 -1.19 -38.43
C PRO A 26 17.02 0.16 -39.14
N ASP A 27 16.45 0.33 -40.32
CA ASP A 27 16.24 1.66 -40.92
C ASP A 27 15.23 1.50 -42.07
N GLU A 28 14.13 2.24 -41.96
CA GLU A 28 13.07 2.51 -42.92
C GLU A 28 11.68 2.16 -42.41
N ILE A 29 11.13 3.07 -41.63
CA ILE A 29 9.67 3.18 -41.48
C ILE A 29 9.21 4.36 -42.33
N VAL A 30 8.69 4.05 -43.53
CA VAL A 30 7.94 4.98 -44.39
C VAL A 30 6.49 5.00 -43.92
N LEU A 31 6.01 6.18 -43.54
CA LEU A 31 4.61 6.45 -43.25
C LEU A 31 3.84 6.63 -44.55
N PRO A 32 2.65 6.04 -44.73
CA PRO A 32 1.80 6.36 -45.87
C PRO A 32 1.02 7.65 -45.65
N ASP A 33 1.07 8.45 -46.69
CA ASP A 33 0.39 9.72 -46.90
C ASP A 33 -1.14 9.54 -46.95
N ARG A 34 -1.84 10.48 -46.33
CA ARG A 34 -3.30 10.59 -46.43
C ARG A 34 -3.67 11.61 -47.49
N SER A 35 -4.28 11.16 -48.54
CA SER A 35 -5.15 12.01 -49.37
C SER A 35 -6.35 11.21 -49.85
N ASP A 36 -7.50 11.86 -49.68
CA ASP A 36 -8.69 11.90 -50.52
C ASP A 36 -9.87 10.97 -50.24
N GLU A 37 -10.94 11.72 -50.02
CA GLU A 37 -12.33 11.62 -50.51
C GLU A 37 -13.37 10.79 -49.72
N ALA A 38 -14.31 11.60 -49.24
CA ALA A 38 -15.65 11.20 -48.81
C ALA A 38 -16.58 10.85 -50.00
N PRO A 39 -17.68 10.14 -49.76
CA PRO A 39 -18.97 10.70 -50.22
C PRO A 39 -20.08 10.71 -49.16
N ARG A 40 -20.79 11.84 -49.24
CA ARG A 40 -22.08 12.13 -48.62
C ARG A 40 -23.17 11.13 -49.01
N ARG A 41 -24.04 10.78 -48.08
CA ARG A 41 -25.45 10.45 -48.39
C ARG A 41 -26.40 11.08 -47.39
N GLN A 42 -27.49 11.58 -48.00
CA GLN A 42 -28.54 12.45 -47.53
C GLN A 42 -29.63 11.76 -46.71
N ARG A 43 -30.23 12.57 -45.81
CA ARG A 43 -31.63 12.81 -45.48
C ARG A 43 -32.65 11.68 -45.37
N GLY A 44 -33.39 11.73 -44.30
CA GLY A 44 -34.74 11.22 -44.14
C GLY A 44 -35.44 11.85 -42.94
N ASP A 45 -36.18 12.90 -43.21
CA ASP A 45 -37.17 13.53 -42.31
C ASP A 45 -38.28 12.56 -41.93
N ARG A 46 -38.77 12.65 -40.68
CA ARG A 46 -40.22 12.54 -40.39
C ARG A 46 -40.59 13.23 -39.09
N GLN A 47 -41.47 14.23 -39.30
CA GLN A 47 -42.25 14.98 -38.33
C GLN A 47 -43.27 14.08 -37.61
N SER A 48 -43.63 14.37 -36.36
CA SER A 48 -44.94 15.00 -36.02
C SER A 48 -45.21 14.96 -34.51
N ARG A 49 -45.50 16.12 -33.97
CA ARG A 49 -46.72 16.59 -33.28
C ARG A 49 -47.06 16.03 -31.90
N GLY A 50 -47.26 16.99 -31.00
CA GLY A 50 -48.10 16.87 -29.81
C GLY A 50 -47.91 18.00 -28.80
N GLU A 51 -48.69 19.08 -29.00
CA GLU A 51 -48.82 20.26 -28.14
C GLU A 51 -49.49 19.97 -26.80
N ARG A 52 -49.14 20.77 -25.75
CA ARG A 52 -50.02 21.69 -24.94
C ARG A 52 -49.29 22.11 -23.69
N GLN A 53 -48.94 23.40 -23.58
CA GLN A 53 -49.53 24.51 -22.81
C GLN A 53 -49.78 24.19 -21.34
N THR A 54 -49.27 24.98 -20.36
CA THR A 54 -49.56 26.40 -20.09
C THR A 54 -48.64 26.96 -18.98
N ARG A 55 -48.19 28.20 -19.20
CA ARG A 55 -48.17 29.40 -18.38
C ARG A 55 -47.51 29.40 -16.98
N GLY A 56 -46.60 30.38 -16.84
CA GLY A 56 -46.28 31.06 -15.57
C GLY A 56 -45.07 32.00 -15.68
N ASN A 57 -45.33 33.17 -16.15
CA ASN A 57 -44.50 34.36 -16.30
C ASN A 57 -43.88 34.83 -14.96
N ARG A 58 -42.61 35.27 -14.96
CA ARG A 58 -42.21 36.60 -14.45
C ARG A 58 -40.74 36.88 -14.72
N GLU A 59 -40.57 37.81 -15.56
CA GLU A 59 -39.64 38.90 -15.80
C GLU A 59 -38.51 39.15 -14.79
N ASN A 60 -37.30 39.19 -15.34
CA ASN A 60 -36.41 40.36 -15.51
C ASN A 60 -35.85 41.03 -14.24
N THR A 61 -34.53 41.02 -14.11
CA THR A 61 -33.78 42.28 -14.29
C THR A 61 -32.27 41.99 -14.35
N ARG A 62 -31.63 42.53 -15.39
CA ARG A 62 -30.22 42.74 -15.51
C ARG A 62 -29.75 43.74 -14.47
N GLY A 63 -28.64 43.44 -13.75
CA GLY A 63 -27.95 44.37 -12.85
C GLY A 63 -26.45 44.17 -12.97
N THR A 64 -25.83 45.17 -13.49
CA THR A 64 -24.43 45.48 -13.73
C THR A 64 -23.46 45.13 -12.61
N ARG A 65 -22.25 44.70 -13.03
CA ARG A 65 -21.01 44.63 -12.24
C ARG A 65 -20.72 45.95 -11.55
N HIS A 66 -20.42 45.87 -10.23
CA HIS A 66 -19.64 46.89 -9.53
C HIS A 66 -18.64 46.16 -8.65
N ASP A 67 -17.37 46.37 -8.99
CA ASP A 67 -16.22 46.18 -8.11
C ASP A 67 -16.41 47.02 -6.84
N ARG A 68 -16.37 46.38 -5.68
CA ARG A 68 -16.14 47.05 -4.40
C ARG A 68 -14.95 46.45 -3.71
N ASN A 69 -13.89 47.19 -3.78
CA ASN A 69 -12.72 47.16 -2.95
C ASN A 69 -13.13 47.59 -1.52
N ASP A 70 -13.29 46.63 -0.62
CA ASP A 70 -13.50 46.94 0.79
C ASP A 70 -12.18 46.89 1.54
N ASN A 71 -11.54 48.03 1.63
CA ASN A 71 -10.47 48.36 2.57
C ASN A 71 -11.07 48.38 3.99
N VAL A 72 -10.99 47.24 4.69
CA VAL A 72 -11.30 47.20 6.13
C VAL A 72 -10.12 47.80 6.89
N SER A 73 -10.34 48.89 7.63
CA SER A 73 -9.31 49.63 8.35
C SER A 73 -8.63 48.77 9.43
N ALA A 74 -7.39 49.12 9.75
CA ALA A 74 -6.63 48.40 10.80
C ALA A 74 -7.29 48.55 12.20
N GLU A 75 -8.13 49.55 12.39
CA GLU A 75 -8.89 49.79 13.64
C GLU A 75 -10.07 48.85 13.79
N ASP A 76 -10.79 48.52 12.68
CA ASP A 76 -11.90 47.56 12.71
C ASP A 76 -11.41 46.13 12.98
N ARG A 77 -10.18 45.79 12.58
CA ARG A 77 -9.56 44.50 12.90
C ARG A 77 -9.12 44.37 14.36
N ARG A 78 -8.70 45.48 14.99
CA ARG A 78 -8.38 45.53 16.43
C ARG A 78 -9.62 45.39 17.27
N ALA A 79 -10.70 46.12 16.97
CA ALA A 79 -11.96 46.00 17.67
C ALA A 79 -12.57 44.59 17.62
N ALA A 80 -12.43 43.86 16.51
CA ALA A 80 -12.87 42.49 16.39
C ALA A 80 -12.02 41.51 17.21
N LEU A 81 -10.73 41.75 17.38
CA LEU A 81 -9.83 40.94 18.21
C LEU A 81 -10.07 41.15 19.71
N ASP A 82 -10.32 42.38 20.14
CA ASP A 82 -10.63 42.71 21.54
C ASP A 82 -11.98 42.13 21.99
N ALA A 83 -12.99 42.12 21.11
CA ALA A 83 -14.29 41.49 21.39
C ALA A 83 -14.19 39.94 21.54
N ILE A 84 -13.23 39.29 20.86
CA ILE A 84 -12.96 37.84 20.98
C ILE A 84 -12.22 37.56 22.29
N GLY A 85 -11.33 38.46 22.74
CA GLY A 85 -10.62 38.38 24.03
C GLY A 85 -11.57 38.44 25.24
N GLU A 86 -12.50 39.41 25.27
CA GLU A 86 -13.50 39.53 26.34
C GLU A 86 -14.48 38.36 26.41
N ALA A 87 -14.81 37.73 25.27
CA ALA A 87 -15.67 36.56 25.26
C ALA A 87 -14.96 35.29 25.77
N ALA A 88 -13.64 35.23 25.68
CA ALA A 88 -12.82 34.14 26.21
C ALA A 88 -12.63 34.26 27.73
N GLU A 89 -12.49 35.49 28.27
CA GLU A 89 -12.36 35.71 29.70
C GLU A 89 -13.67 35.46 30.46
N ARG A 90 -14.83 35.74 29.87
CA ARG A 90 -16.15 35.42 30.48
C ARG A 90 -16.42 33.91 30.56
N ARG A 91 -15.80 33.08 29.69
CA ARG A 91 -15.91 31.61 29.74
C ARG A 91 -14.95 30.96 30.73
N SER A 92 -13.85 31.61 31.09
CA SER A 92 -12.92 31.11 32.10
C SER A 92 -13.30 31.45 33.54
N ALA A 93 -14.20 32.40 33.75
CA ALA A 93 -14.72 32.79 35.08
C ALA A 93 -15.89 31.91 35.57
N GLU A 94 -16.55 31.13 34.69
CA GLU A 94 -17.67 30.24 35.06
C GLU A 94 -17.26 28.81 35.41
N THR A 95 -15.96 28.49 35.42
CA THR A 95 -15.46 27.10 35.66
C THR A 95 -14.63 26.91 36.93
N THR A 96 -14.70 27.85 37.87
CA THR A 96 -14.01 27.73 39.18
C THR A 96 -14.94 27.90 40.35
N GLU A 97 -15.92 27.01 40.52
CA GLU A 97 -16.59 26.71 41.79
C GLU A 97 -17.40 25.44 41.64
N ASP A 98 -16.82 24.28 41.92
CA ASP A 98 -17.40 23.15 42.65
C ASP A 98 -16.41 21.95 42.71
N GLU A 99 -15.54 21.96 43.72
CA GLU A 99 -14.92 20.74 44.25
C GLU A 99 -15.52 20.42 45.58
N GLY A 100 -16.25 19.33 45.68
CA GLY A 100 -16.75 18.85 46.97
C GLY A 100 -17.59 17.57 46.93
N THR A 101 -16.93 16.44 47.11
CA THR A 101 -17.38 15.22 47.80
C THR A 101 -18.73 14.57 47.49
N GLY A 102 -18.67 13.26 47.21
CA GLY A 102 -19.78 12.39 47.63
C GLY A 102 -20.20 11.25 46.69
N ARG A 103 -19.80 10.08 47.07
CA ARG A 103 -20.21 8.73 46.66
C ARG A 103 -21.73 8.55 46.44
N ARG A 104 -22.04 7.54 45.56
CA ARG A 104 -23.15 6.59 45.58
C ARG A 104 -24.22 6.69 44.49
N ASN A 105 -24.22 5.66 43.69
CA ASN A 105 -25.38 4.87 43.20
C ASN A 105 -26.74 5.57 43.13
N ARG A 106 -27.33 5.56 41.91
CA ARG A 106 -28.74 5.09 41.78
C ARG A 106 -29.20 5.02 40.32
N ARG A 107 -29.76 3.90 40.01
CA ARG A 107 -30.63 3.55 38.89
C ARG A 107 -31.70 4.59 38.64
N ASN A 108 -31.99 4.92 37.38
CA ASN A 108 -33.25 5.57 37.04
C ASN A 108 -34.02 4.78 35.99
N ARG A 109 -35.05 4.17 36.51
CA ARG A 109 -36.24 3.63 35.88
C ARG A 109 -37.17 4.80 35.51
N ARG A 110 -37.71 4.85 34.32
CA ARG A 110 -38.89 5.69 34.02
C ARG A 110 -39.99 4.81 33.46
N GLU A 111 -40.98 4.64 34.30
CA GLU A 111 -42.35 4.18 34.02
C GLU A 111 -43.16 5.29 33.32
N ARG A 112 -44.06 4.87 32.45
CA ARG A 112 -45.44 5.40 32.25
C ARG A 112 -46.18 4.26 31.55
N GLY A 113 -47.29 3.73 32.00
CA GLY A 113 -48.34 4.10 32.87
C GLY A 113 -49.68 3.68 32.28
N ARG A 114 -50.47 2.99 33.09
CA ARG A 114 -51.95 2.89 33.15
C ARG A 114 -52.72 2.06 32.16
N ASN A 115 -53.37 1.05 32.55
CA ASN A 115 -54.76 0.74 33.05
C ASN A 115 -55.02 -0.74 32.76
N GLY A 116 -55.60 -1.61 33.54
CA GLY A 116 -56.52 -1.57 34.66
C GLY A 116 -57.29 -2.89 34.68
N ARG A 117 -57.62 -3.34 35.88
CA ARG A 117 -58.69 -4.26 36.27
C ARG A 117 -58.42 -5.74 36.32
N ASP A 118 -58.32 -6.16 37.57
CA ASP A 118 -58.94 -7.26 38.33
C ASP A 118 -59.46 -8.48 37.55
N ASN A 119 -58.97 -9.65 37.95
CA ASN A 119 -59.82 -10.69 38.57
C ASN A 119 -58.95 -11.78 39.22
N GLN A 120 -59.24 -11.97 40.53
CA GLN A 120 -58.88 -13.13 41.34
C GLN A 120 -59.59 -14.37 40.81
N ARG A 121 -58.92 -15.51 40.89
CA ARG A 121 -59.43 -16.73 41.51
C ARG A 121 -58.42 -17.86 41.51
N ASP A 122 -58.26 -18.42 42.70
CA ASP A 122 -57.63 -19.67 43.08
C ASP A 122 -57.82 -20.85 42.11
N ASN A 123 -56.77 -21.67 41.96
CA ASN A 123 -56.88 -23.10 42.21
C ASN A 123 -55.53 -23.77 42.37
N GLN A 124 -55.27 -24.22 43.60
CA GLN A 124 -54.32 -25.29 43.90
C GLN A 124 -54.73 -26.55 43.19
N ARG A 125 -53.79 -27.28 42.63
CA ARG A 125 -53.70 -28.76 42.71
C ARG A 125 -52.35 -29.24 42.18
N ASP A 126 -51.76 -30.04 43.07
CA ASP A 126 -50.62 -30.93 42.92
C ASP A 126 -50.53 -31.65 41.58
N ASN A 127 -49.31 -31.72 41.02
CA ASN A 127 -48.82 -32.99 40.48
C ASN A 127 -47.29 -33.02 40.51
N GLN A 128 -46.76 -33.74 41.48
CA GLN A 128 -45.41 -34.27 41.42
C GLN A 128 -45.32 -35.24 40.23
N ARG A 129 -44.29 -35.02 39.40
CA ARG A 129 -43.56 -36.11 38.71
C ARG A 129 -42.25 -35.64 38.18
N ASP A 130 -41.24 -36.29 38.69
CA ASP A 130 -39.89 -36.48 38.17
C ASP A 130 -39.56 -35.89 36.80
N ASN A 131 -38.60 -34.98 36.79
CA ASN A 131 -37.69 -34.92 35.63
C ASN A 131 -36.27 -34.60 36.09
N GLN A 132 -35.49 -35.65 36.05
CA GLN A 132 -34.07 -35.72 36.34
C GLN A 132 -33.27 -34.73 35.45
N ASN A 133 -32.49 -33.94 36.12
CA ASN A 133 -31.11 -33.58 35.81
C ASN A 133 -30.74 -33.61 34.32
N ARG A 134 -30.84 -32.47 33.64
CA ARG A 134 -30.05 -32.19 32.43
C ARG A 134 -29.28 -30.89 32.62
N ASN A 135 -28.03 -31.09 32.95
CA ASN A 135 -26.99 -30.07 33.10
C ASN A 135 -26.81 -29.30 31.77
N PRO A 136 -27.05 -27.95 31.68
CA PRO A 136 -26.88 -27.20 30.44
C PRO A 136 -25.42 -26.82 30.16
N ARG A 137 -24.43 -27.28 30.94
CA ARG A 137 -23.04 -26.81 30.85
C ARG A 137 -22.11 -27.68 30.01
N GLN A 138 -22.58 -28.69 29.29
CA GLN A 138 -21.70 -29.55 28.46
C GLN A 138 -21.90 -29.44 26.95
N ARG A 139 -22.60 -28.43 26.43
CA ARG A 139 -22.80 -28.28 24.98
C ARG A 139 -21.97 -27.19 24.29
N ASP A 140 -21.19 -26.39 25.02
CA ASP A 140 -20.37 -25.34 24.41
C ASP A 140 -18.89 -25.71 24.14
N ASN A 141 -18.43 -26.88 24.65
CA ASN A 141 -17.02 -27.28 24.48
C ASN A 141 -16.71 -28.15 23.25
N GLN A 142 -17.71 -28.47 22.40
CA GLN A 142 -17.46 -29.29 21.18
C GLN A 142 -17.26 -28.47 19.89
N ARG A 143 -17.06 -27.15 19.99
CA ARG A 143 -16.92 -26.31 18.81
C ARG A 143 -15.48 -25.89 18.49
N ASP A 144 -14.52 -26.17 19.33
CA ASP A 144 -13.13 -25.72 19.20
C ASP A 144 -12.12 -26.85 18.98
N GLU A 145 -12.56 -28.11 18.80
CA GLU A 145 -11.64 -29.19 18.42
C GLU A 145 -11.21 -28.98 16.96
N ALA A 146 -9.89 -29.03 16.70
CA ALA A 146 -9.36 -29.04 15.35
C ALA A 146 -10.00 -30.20 14.60
N PRO A 147 -10.42 -30.00 13.34
CA PRO A 147 -10.89 -31.11 12.53
C PRO A 147 -9.68 -32.03 12.28
N GLU A 148 -9.57 -33.11 13.06
CA GLU A 148 -8.60 -34.17 12.78
C GLU A 148 -8.97 -34.85 11.47
N ALA A 149 -7.95 -35.13 10.64
CA ALA A 149 -8.13 -35.91 9.43
C ALA A 149 -8.52 -37.35 9.85
N LEU A 150 -9.67 -37.80 9.38
CA LEU A 150 -10.08 -39.20 9.51
C LEU A 150 -9.39 -40.01 8.40
N GLU A 151 -9.13 -41.29 8.63
CA GLU A 151 -8.40 -42.14 7.65
C GLU A 151 -9.05 -42.20 6.25
N ASP A 152 -10.35 -41.89 6.13
CA ASP A 152 -11.12 -41.87 4.88
C ASP A 152 -11.25 -40.46 4.25
N ASP A 153 -10.61 -39.42 4.80
CA ASP A 153 -10.74 -38.06 4.30
C ASP A 153 -9.85 -37.82 3.04
N VAL A 154 -10.44 -37.25 2.01
CA VAL A 154 -9.67 -36.79 0.84
C VAL A 154 -8.95 -35.48 1.18
N LEU A 155 -7.63 -35.56 1.28
CA LEU A 155 -6.76 -34.41 1.53
C LEU A 155 -6.33 -33.77 0.21
N ILE A 156 -6.52 -32.45 0.10
CA ILE A 156 -6.09 -31.66 -1.06
C ILE A 156 -4.94 -30.76 -0.60
N PRO A 157 -3.76 -30.83 -1.26
CA PRO A 157 -2.65 -29.93 -0.94
C PRO A 157 -3.03 -28.48 -1.23
N VAL A 158 -2.61 -27.58 -0.36
CA VAL A 158 -2.91 -26.15 -0.46
C VAL A 158 -1.71 -25.33 0.00
N ALA A 159 -1.48 -24.21 -0.69
CA ALA A 159 -0.51 -23.20 -0.28
C ALA A 159 -1.18 -21.81 -0.34
N GLY A 160 -0.81 -20.94 0.59
CA GLY A 160 -1.39 -19.60 0.60
C GLY A 160 -0.83 -18.73 1.72
N ILE A 161 -1.38 -17.52 1.83
CA ILE A 161 -1.02 -16.53 2.85
C ILE A 161 -2.14 -16.46 3.88
N LEU A 162 -1.77 -16.56 5.15
CA LEU A 162 -2.72 -16.50 6.27
C LEU A 162 -3.22 -15.07 6.46
N ASP A 163 -4.53 -14.90 6.39
CA ASP A 163 -5.22 -13.67 6.71
C ASP A 163 -6.10 -13.89 7.94
N ILE A 164 -5.98 -13.00 8.92
CA ILE A 164 -6.73 -13.07 10.19
C ILE A 164 -7.60 -11.82 10.29
N GLU A 165 -8.91 -12.01 10.23
CA GLU A 165 -9.92 -10.96 10.31
C GLU A 165 -10.79 -11.15 11.57
N GLY A 166 -10.48 -10.42 12.63
CA GLY A 166 -11.17 -10.53 13.92
C GLY A 166 -11.04 -11.94 14.50
N ASN A 167 -12.16 -12.68 14.59
CA ASN A 167 -12.20 -14.05 15.11
C ASN A 167 -12.16 -15.13 14.01
N GLN A 168 -11.98 -14.75 12.76
CA GLN A 168 -11.93 -15.68 11.63
C GLN A 168 -10.55 -15.63 11.00
N ALA A 169 -10.11 -16.75 10.46
CA ALA A 169 -8.84 -16.83 9.75
C ALA A 169 -9.01 -17.67 8.48
N PHE A 170 -8.34 -17.20 7.44
CA PHE A 170 -8.42 -17.74 6.09
C PHE A 170 -7.03 -17.91 5.52
N LEU A 171 -6.80 -19.00 4.83
CA LEU A 171 -5.63 -19.16 3.98
C LEU A 171 -5.98 -18.69 2.56
N ARG A 172 -5.44 -17.54 2.14
CA ARG A 172 -5.65 -16.95 0.83
C ARG A 172 -4.83 -17.70 -0.21
N THR A 173 -5.49 -18.47 -1.06
CA THR A 173 -4.80 -19.34 -2.04
C THR A 173 -4.64 -18.69 -3.41
N GLY A 174 -5.48 -17.72 -3.75
CA GLY A 174 -5.47 -17.00 -5.03
C GLY A 174 -4.69 -15.68 -5.02
N GLY A 175 -3.89 -15.40 -3.98
CA GLY A 175 -3.15 -14.15 -3.81
C GLY A 175 -3.48 -13.45 -2.50
N TYR A 176 -3.70 -12.12 -2.52
CA TYR A 176 -3.89 -11.29 -1.32
C TYR A 176 -5.35 -10.90 -1.06
N LEU A 177 -6.25 -11.25 -1.95
CA LEU A 177 -7.68 -10.95 -1.84
C LEU A 177 -8.48 -12.21 -1.53
N PRO A 178 -9.65 -12.06 -0.87
CA PRO A 178 -10.57 -13.16 -0.64
C PRO A 178 -10.96 -13.88 -1.94
N GLY A 179 -10.88 -15.19 -1.95
CA GLY A 179 -11.21 -16.05 -3.09
C GLY A 179 -12.14 -17.20 -2.73
N SER A 180 -12.77 -17.79 -3.75
CA SER A 180 -13.67 -18.94 -3.59
C SER A 180 -12.95 -20.22 -3.13
N ASN A 181 -11.65 -20.32 -3.40
CA ASN A 181 -10.82 -21.49 -3.12
C ASN A 181 -10.01 -21.34 -1.83
N ASP A 182 -10.23 -20.27 -1.08
CA ASP A 182 -9.56 -20.06 0.21
C ASP A 182 -9.91 -21.18 1.18
N ALA A 183 -9.03 -21.43 2.15
CA ALA A 183 -9.27 -22.41 3.20
C ALA A 183 -9.58 -21.72 4.53
N ALA A 184 -10.44 -22.34 5.32
CA ALA A 184 -10.72 -21.87 6.68
C ALA A 184 -9.64 -22.39 7.63
N VAL A 185 -9.09 -21.52 8.49
CA VAL A 185 -8.10 -21.91 9.51
C VAL A 185 -8.73 -21.77 10.89
N THR A 186 -8.63 -22.84 11.69
CA THR A 186 -9.23 -22.84 13.02
C THR A 186 -8.35 -22.10 14.04
N PRO A 187 -8.94 -21.48 15.08
CA PRO A 187 -8.18 -20.85 16.16
C PRO A 187 -7.22 -21.81 16.87
N GLN A 188 -7.55 -23.09 16.87
CA GLN A 188 -6.70 -24.13 17.47
C GLN A 188 -5.40 -24.32 16.69
N ILE A 189 -5.47 -24.45 15.36
CA ILE A 189 -4.28 -24.51 14.48
C ILE A 189 -3.42 -23.26 14.64
N ILE A 190 -4.05 -22.06 14.71
CA ILE A 190 -3.32 -20.81 14.93
C ILE A 190 -2.52 -20.84 16.23
N LYS A 191 -3.14 -21.30 17.32
CA LYS A 191 -2.47 -21.39 18.63
C LYS A 191 -1.41 -22.49 18.66
N GLN A 192 -1.71 -23.65 18.07
CA GLN A 192 -0.82 -24.81 18.04
C GLN A 192 0.52 -24.50 17.35
N TYR A 193 0.49 -23.76 16.25
CA TYR A 193 1.68 -23.43 15.46
C TYR A 193 2.16 -21.99 15.62
N GLY A 194 1.55 -21.20 16.51
CA GLY A 194 1.92 -19.79 16.72
C GLY A 194 1.79 -18.95 15.45
N LEU A 195 0.77 -19.24 14.63
CA LEU A 195 0.58 -18.59 13.33
C LEU A 195 0.24 -17.10 13.48
N ARG A 196 0.74 -16.30 12.56
CA ARG A 196 0.53 -14.85 12.52
C ARG A 196 0.00 -14.43 11.14
N ARG A 197 -0.77 -13.35 11.10
CA ARG A 197 -1.21 -12.75 9.84
C ARG A 197 -0.02 -12.52 8.90
N GLY A 198 -0.13 -12.91 7.64
CA GLY A 198 0.92 -12.80 6.64
C GLY A 198 1.88 -14.00 6.58
N ASP A 199 1.68 -15.05 7.38
CA ASP A 199 2.44 -16.29 7.23
C ASP A 199 2.07 -17.00 5.92
N ALA A 200 3.07 -17.45 5.17
CA ALA A 200 2.86 -18.36 4.06
C ALA A 200 2.83 -19.79 4.58
N ILE A 201 1.74 -20.47 4.34
CA ILE A 201 1.48 -21.84 4.85
C ILE A 201 1.35 -22.78 3.66
N VAL A 202 2.04 -23.90 3.74
CA VAL A 202 1.83 -25.07 2.89
C VAL A 202 1.26 -26.19 3.76
N GLY A 203 0.24 -26.88 3.27
CA GLY A 203 -0.42 -27.92 4.03
C GLY A 203 -1.52 -28.61 3.22
N ALA A 204 -2.50 -29.20 3.90
CA ALA A 204 -3.62 -29.86 3.26
C ALA A 204 -4.97 -29.44 3.88
N VAL A 205 -5.97 -29.32 3.01
CA VAL A 205 -7.37 -29.09 3.40
C VAL A 205 -8.17 -30.37 3.25
N ARG A 206 -9.14 -30.56 4.12
CA ARG A 206 -10.10 -31.66 4.03
C ARG A 206 -11.22 -31.25 3.07
N GLN A 207 -11.46 -32.08 2.05
CA GLN A 207 -12.60 -31.91 1.17
C GLN A 207 -13.87 -32.26 1.94
N ARG A 208 -14.82 -31.31 2.03
CA ARG A 208 -16.12 -31.59 2.65
C ARG A 208 -16.94 -32.49 1.77
N THR A 209 -17.50 -33.57 2.37
CA THR A 209 -18.40 -34.46 1.68
C THR A 209 -19.73 -33.79 1.36
N GLU A 210 -20.41 -34.21 0.30
CA GLU A 210 -21.73 -33.67 -0.09
C GLU A 210 -22.79 -33.79 1.02
N ARG A 211 -22.69 -34.79 1.85
CA ARG A 211 -23.57 -35.00 3.03
C ARG A 211 -23.40 -33.90 4.09
N GLU A 212 -22.18 -33.45 4.34
CA GLU A 212 -21.90 -32.32 5.26
C GLU A 212 -22.41 -30.99 4.70
N GLN A 213 -22.39 -30.84 3.37
CA GLN A 213 -22.94 -29.68 2.70
C GLN A 213 -24.45 -29.59 2.78
N GLN A 214 -25.17 -30.74 2.74
CA GLN A 214 -26.62 -30.80 2.80
C GLN A 214 -27.17 -30.66 4.23
N ASN A 215 -26.55 -31.28 5.24
CA ASN A 215 -27.01 -31.25 6.63
C ASN A 215 -26.98 -29.85 7.28
N ASN A 216 -26.21 -28.93 6.74
CA ASN A 216 -26.09 -27.56 7.23
C ASN A 216 -27.12 -26.58 6.63
N ARG A 217 -27.88 -26.98 5.61
CA ARG A 217 -28.96 -26.17 5.02
C ARG A 217 -30.19 -25.99 5.91
N GLY A 218 -30.36 -26.87 6.93
CA GLY A 218 -31.58 -26.97 7.73
C GLY A 218 -31.57 -26.28 9.11
N ARG A 219 -30.45 -25.74 9.58
CA ARG A 219 -30.34 -25.40 11.02
C ARG A 219 -30.38 -23.93 11.43
N ASN A 220 -30.25 -22.94 10.53
CA ASN A 220 -30.52 -21.52 10.89
C ASN A 220 -30.60 -20.60 9.64
N PRO A 221 -31.79 -20.09 9.27
CA PRO A 221 -31.92 -19.18 8.12
C PRO A 221 -31.36 -17.77 8.34
N HIS A 222 -30.96 -17.41 9.57
CA HIS A 222 -30.45 -16.08 9.92
C HIS A 222 -28.92 -15.95 9.96
N ARG A 223 -28.15 -17.03 9.77
CA ARG A 223 -26.72 -16.93 9.53
C ARG A 223 -26.47 -16.74 8.04
N LYS A 224 -26.16 -15.51 7.61
CA LYS A 224 -25.55 -15.23 6.30
C LYS A 224 -24.17 -15.91 6.29
N PHE A 225 -24.11 -17.15 5.81
CA PHE A 225 -22.85 -17.85 5.61
C PHE A 225 -22.22 -17.33 4.33
N GLY A 226 -21.00 -16.80 4.44
CA GLY A 226 -20.07 -16.72 3.34
C GLY A 226 -19.79 -18.11 2.72
N PRO A 227 -19.08 -18.20 1.60
CA PRO A 227 -18.76 -19.47 0.95
C PRO A 227 -18.21 -20.46 1.97
N LYS A 228 -18.71 -21.70 1.95
CA LYS A 228 -18.30 -22.76 2.88
C LYS A 228 -16.91 -23.24 2.46
N LEU A 229 -15.88 -22.62 3.02
CA LEU A 229 -14.49 -22.95 2.74
C LEU A 229 -14.11 -24.29 3.37
N ASN A 230 -13.22 -25.03 2.71
CA ASN A 230 -12.65 -26.26 3.25
C ASN A 230 -11.74 -25.95 4.44
N PRO A 231 -11.77 -26.73 5.52
CA PRO A 231 -10.89 -26.51 6.66
C PRO A 231 -9.47 -26.98 6.37
N LEU A 232 -8.47 -26.18 6.78
CA LEU A 232 -7.08 -26.60 6.87
C LEU A 232 -6.97 -27.61 8.01
N VAL A 233 -6.41 -28.79 7.74
CA VAL A 233 -6.27 -29.88 8.73
C VAL A 233 -4.81 -30.25 8.99
N GLN A 234 -3.93 -30.00 8.03
CA GLN A 234 -2.51 -30.31 8.13
C GLN A 234 -1.67 -29.09 7.74
N VAL A 235 -0.59 -28.84 8.47
CA VAL A 235 0.40 -27.79 8.19
C VAL A 235 1.74 -28.46 8.01
N ASP A 236 2.28 -28.38 6.79
CA ASP A 236 3.55 -29.02 6.43
C ASP A 236 4.72 -28.05 6.62
N SER A 237 4.54 -26.79 6.21
CA SER A 237 5.55 -25.75 6.42
C SER A 237 4.94 -24.37 6.64
N ILE A 238 5.67 -23.50 7.36
CA ILE A 238 5.31 -22.12 7.62
C ILE A 238 6.49 -21.25 7.20
N ASN A 239 6.28 -20.36 6.20
CA ASN A 239 7.33 -19.52 5.63
C ASN A 239 8.56 -20.32 5.16
N SER A 240 8.34 -21.50 4.58
CA SER A 240 9.37 -22.46 4.14
C SER A 240 10.21 -23.08 5.26
N LEU A 241 9.80 -22.93 6.52
CA LEU A 241 10.40 -23.59 7.68
C LEU A 241 9.49 -24.70 8.21
N GLU A 242 10.07 -25.65 8.91
CA GLU A 242 9.31 -26.61 9.71
C GLU A 242 8.46 -25.87 10.76
N PRO A 243 7.23 -26.35 11.05
CA PRO A 243 6.31 -25.65 11.95
C PRO A 243 6.89 -25.35 13.33
N GLN A 244 7.71 -26.26 13.91
CA GLN A 244 8.34 -26.07 15.21
C GLN A 244 9.33 -24.90 15.19
N ARG A 245 10.20 -24.82 14.19
CA ARG A 245 11.16 -23.71 14.02
C ARG A 245 10.48 -22.37 13.81
N SER A 246 9.32 -22.39 13.14
CA SER A 246 8.55 -21.15 12.94
C SER A 246 8.03 -20.55 14.24
N MET A 247 7.81 -21.34 15.28
CA MET A 247 7.34 -20.84 16.59
C MET A 247 8.39 -20.04 17.35
N GLU A 248 9.68 -20.33 17.14
CA GLU A 248 10.80 -19.69 17.87
C GLU A 248 11.13 -18.29 17.34
N ARG A 249 10.58 -17.89 16.19
CA ARG A 249 10.86 -16.59 15.57
C ARG A 249 10.42 -15.42 16.47
N PRO A 250 11.22 -14.35 16.57
CA PRO A 250 10.85 -13.16 17.33
C PRO A 250 9.66 -12.46 16.71
N GLU A 251 8.91 -11.71 17.51
CA GLU A 251 7.86 -10.84 17.00
C GLU A 251 8.47 -9.55 16.43
N PHE A 252 7.99 -9.12 15.26
CA PHE A 252 8.44 -7.89 14.60
C PHE A 252 8.45 -6.66 15.53
N GLY A 253 7.43 -6.55 16.39
CA GLY A 253 7.30 -5.44 17.35
C GLY A 253 8.35 -5.42 18.46
N LYS A 254 9.02 -6.54 18.71
CA LYS A 254 10.06 -6.68 19.74
C LYS A 254 11.49 -6.50 19.20
N LEU A 255 11.63 -6.41 17.86
CA LEU A 255 12.92 -6.22 17.21
C LEU A 255 13.43 -4.77 17.41
N THR A 256 14.70 -4.60 17.73
CA THR A 256 15.33 -3.28 17.96
C THR A 256 15.56 -2.55 16.65
N PRO A 257 14.93 -1.37 16.42
CA PRO A 257 15.10 -0.62 15.18
C PRO A 257 16.38 0.22 15.20
N LEU A 258 17.11 0.20 14.07
CA LEU A 258 18.28 1.03 13.82
C LEU A 258 18.03 1.96 12.63
N TYR A 259 18.90 2.99 12.49
CA TYR A 259 19.01 3.74 11.26
C TYR A 259 19.57 2.87 10.13
N PRO A 260 19.25 3.15 8.86
CA PRO A 260 19.92 2.54 7.71
C PRO A 260 21.44 2.74 7.81
N GLN A 261 22.20 1.66 7.66
CA GLN A 261 23.66 1.66 7.75
C GLN A 261 24.32 1.05 6.50
N GLU A 262 23.55 0.31 5.71
CA GLU A 262 24.00 -0.32 4.48
C GLU A 262 23.19 0.23 3.31
N MET A 263 23.89 0.75 2.30
CA MET A 263 23.29 1.32 1.11
C MET A 263 22.82 0.23 0.13
N LEU A 264 21.59 0.32 -0.33
CA LEU A 264 21.10 -0.40 -1.49
C LEU A 264 21.54 0.37 -2.74
N ARG A 265 22.66 -0.02 -3.34
CA ARG A 265 23.16 0.67 -4.54
C ARG A 265 22.24 0.42 -5.72
N MET A 266 21.85 1.52 -6.37
CA MET A 266 20.93 1.51 -7.52
C MET A 266 21.66 1.51 -8.86
N GLU A 267 22.89 1.96 -8.94
CA GLU A 267 23.67 2.01 -10.15
C GLU A 267 23.79 0.64 -10.84
N THR A 268 23.36 0.53 -12.10
CA THR A 268 23.40 -0.73 -12.88
C THR A 268 24.27 -0.63 -14.13
N SER A 269 24.26 0.51 -14.82
CA SER A 269 25.02 0.75 -16.04
C SER A 269 25.24 2.23 -16.28
N ALA A 270 26.20 2.57 -17.13
CA ALA A 270 26.54 3.94 -17.51
C ALA A 270 25.33 4.75 -18.05
N LYS A 271 24.45 4.07 -18.80
CA LYS A 271 23.27 4.67 -19.43
C LYS A 271 22.07 4.82 -18.46
N ALA A 272 22.08 4.11 -17.35
CA ALA A 272 20.99 4.15 -16.36
C ALA A 272 21.12 5.39 -15.45
N LEU A 273 20.81 6.58 -15.99
CA LEU A 273 21.03 7.85 -15.29
C LEU A 273 20.19 8.00 -14.03
N THR A 274 18.94 7.51 -14.02
CA THR A 274 18.05 7.61 -12.83
C THR A 274 18.62 6.88 -11.63
N PRO A 275 18.96 5.58 -11.69
CA PRO A 275 19.60 4.87 -10.60
C PRO A 275 20.89 5.52 -10.11
N ARG A 276 21.74 5.97 -11.07
CA ARG A 276 22.99 6.66 -10.74
C ARG A 276 22.75 7.97 -10.00
N ALA A 277 21.78 8.77 -10.46
CA ALA A 277 21.41 10.01 -9.80
C ALA A 277 20.84 9.78 -8.40
N ILE A 278 20.01 8.74 -8.20
CA ILE A 278 19.45 8.38 -6.89
C ILE A 278 20.56 8.11 -5.89
N ASP A 279 21.56 7.30 -6.25
CA ASP A 279 22.69 6.98 -5.39
C ASP A 279 23.45 8.21 -4.88
N LEU A 280 23.51 9.27 -5.68
CA LEU A 280 24.24 10.50 -5.36
C LEU A 280 23.38 11.55 -4.63
N VAL A 281 22.08 11.58 -4.93
CA VAL A 281 21.19 12.66 -4.50
C VAL A 281 20.31 12.25 -3.31
N ALA A 282 19.79 11.05 -3.33
CA ALA A 282 18.89 10.53 -2.30
C ALA A 282 19.16 9.02 -2.10
N PRO A 283 20.32 8.66 -1.52
CA PRO A 283 20.71 7.27 -1.35
C PRO A 283 19.68 6.51 -0.52
N ILE A 284 19.41 5.26 -0.93
CA ILE A 284 18.47 4.37 -0.26
C ILE A 284 19.26 3.35 0.55
N GLY A 285 19.00 3.29 1.84
CA GLY A 285 19.60 2.29 2.74
C GLY A 285 18.61 1.19 3.13
N LYS A 286 19.13 0.03 3.56
CA LYS A 286 18.33 -1.03 4.16
C LYS A 286 17.61 -0.51 5.40
N GLY A 287 16.27 -0.63 5.43
CA GLY A 287 15.43 -0.06 6.48
C GLY A 287 14.93 1.37 6.23
N GLN A 288 15.17 1.93 5.04
CA GLN A 288 14.76 3.29 4.67
C GLN A 288 13.24 3.45 4.60
N ARG A 289 12.74 4.61 5.04
CA ARG A 289 11.37 5.09 4.79
C ARG A 289 11.44 6.22 3.76
N GLY A 290 11.38 5.86 2.47
CA GLY A 290 11.55 6.80 1.37
C GLY A 290 10.23 7.23 0.76
N LEU A 291 10.14 8.52 0.40
CA LEU A 291 9.05 9.07 -0.38
C LEU A 291 9.55 9.50 -1.76
N ILE A 292 8.91 9.01 -2.81
CA ILE A 292 9.05 9.55 -4.16
C ILE A 292 7.92 10.56 -4.35
N VAL A 293 8.26 11.83 -4.17
CA VAL A 293 7.31 12.94 -4.23
C VAL A 293 7.14 13.35 -5.69
N SER A 294 5.98 13.07 -6.26
CA SER A 294 5.76 13.21 -7.70
C SER A 294 4.54 14.05 -8.04
N PRO A 295 4.73 15.17 -8.76
CA PRO A 295 3.63 15.81 -9.48
C PRO A 295 3.10 14.91 -10.61
N PRO A 296 1.86 15.14 -11.09
CA PRO A 296 1.33 14.42 -12.24
C PRO A 296 2.23 14.56 -13.46
N LYS A 297 2.44 13.44 -14.20
CA LYS A 297 3.24 13.37 -15.43
C LYS A 297 4.76 13.63 -15.27
N ALA A 298 5.29 13.59 -14.05
CA ALA A 298 6.72 13.80 -13.81
C ALA A 298 7.59 12.53 -13.99
N GLY A 299 7.02 11.40 -14.39
CA GLY A 299 7.76 10.16 -14.63
C GLY A 299 7.83 9.21 -13.44
N LYS A 300 6.87 9.30 -12.48
CA LYS A 300 6.75 8.45 -11.30
C LYS A 300 6.95 6.96 -11.61
N THR A 301 6.15 6.41 -12.53
CA THR A 301 6.16 4.98 -12.88
C THR A 301 7.51 4.53 -13.42
N MET A 302 8.16 5.36 -14.27
CA MET A 302 9.50 5.06 -14.80
C MET A 302 10.55 4.99 -13.68
N VAL A 303 10.53 5.92 -12.73
CA VAL A 303 11.46 5.93 -11.59
C VAL A 303 11.24 4.69 -10.72
N MET A 304 9.99 4.36 -10.39
CA MET A 304 9.65 3.16 -9.60
C MET A 304 10.13 1.87 -10.29
N GLN A 305 9.89 1.73 -11.59
CA GLN A 305 10.36 0.59 -12.39
C GLN A 305 11.88 0.48 -12.39
N GLN A 306 12.59 1.59 -12.55
CA GLN A 306 14.06 1.60 -12.55
C GLN A 306 14.64 1.26 -11.17
N ILE A 307 14.03 1.71 -10.09
CA ILE A 307 14.39 1.30 -8.73
C ILE A 307 14.17 -0.21 -8.54
N ALA A 308 13.01 -0.74 -8.97
CA ALA A 308 12.71 -2.16 -8.86
C ALA A 308 13.72 -3.02 -9.63
N MET A 309 14.04 -2.62 -10.87
CA MET A 309 15.04 -3.33 -11.70
C MET A 309 16.44 -3.25 -11.09
N ALA A 310 16.82 -2.12 -10.55
CA ALA A 310 18.13 -1.91 -9.91
C ALA A 310 18.28 -2.78 -8.67
N ILE A 311 17.27 -2.84 -7.81
CA ILE A 311 17.26 -3.70 -6.61
C ILE A 311 17.38 -5.17 -7.03
N ALA A 312 16.57 -5.62 -7.99
CA ALA A 312 16.59 -7.00 -8.46
C ALA A 312 17.92 -7.39 -9.11
N ALA A 313 18.62 -6.45 -9.75
CA ALA A 313 19.93 -6.69 -10.38
C ALA A 313 21.08 -6.71 -9.37
N ASN A 314 21.12 -5.73 -8.47
CA ASN A 314 22.27 -5.51 -7.58
C ASN A 314 22.14 -6.24 -6.24
N ASN A 315 20.91 -6.57 -5.82
CA ASN A 315 20.61 -7.17 -4.51
C ASN A 315 19.69 -8.39 -4.67
N PRO A 316 20.12 -9.47 -5.33
CA PRO A 316 19.26 -10.62 -5.63
C PRO A 316 18.81 -11.39 -4.37
N GLN A 317 19.48 -11.19 -3.24
CA GLN A 317 19.12 -11.76 -1.93
C GLN A 317 17.96 -11.01 -1.25
N VAL A 318 17.64 -9.79 -1.69
CA VAL A 318 16.55 -8.98 -1.13
C VAL A 318 15.21 -9.48 -1.66
N HIS A 319 14.26 -9.69 -0.78
CA HIS A 319 12.88 -9.99 -1.18
C HIS A 319 12.18 -8.71 -1.61
N LEU A 320 11.96 -8.57 -2.92
CA LEU A 320 11.32 -7.39 -3.50
C LEU A 320 9.81 -7.60 -3.64
N MET A 321 9.03 -6.75 -3.00
CA MET A 321 7.58 -6.68 -3.10
C MET A 321 7.15 -5.36 -3.73
N VAL A 322 6.28 -5.41 -4.73
CA VAL A 322 5.70 -4.22 -5.36
C VAL A 322 4.20 -4.22 -5.09
N VAL A 323 3.74 -3.23 -4.35
CA VAL A 323 2.34 -3.07 -3.94
C VAL A 323 1.72 -1.93 -4.73
N LEU A 324 0.80 -2.27 -5.64
CA LEU A 324 0.11 -1.34 -6.53
C LEU A 324 -1.35 -1.16 -6.07
N VAL A 325 -1.69 0.05 -5.68
CA VAL A 325 -3.00 0.39 -5.12
C VAL A 325 -3.71 1.41 -6.00
N ASP A 326 -4.91 1.06 -6.48
CA ASP A 326 -5.73 1.92 -7.35
C ASP A 326 -4.97 2.32 -8.63
N GLU A 327 -4.09 1.42 -9.13
CA GLU A 327 -3.35 1.62 -10.38
C GLU A 327 -4.07 0.97 -11.58
N ARG A 328 -3.62 1.33 -12.78
CA ARG A 328 -4.21 0.85 -14.03
C ARG A 328 -3.80 -0.60 -14.32
N PRO A 329 -4.70 -1.44 -14.88
CA PRO A 329 -4.38 -2.83 -15.22
C PRO A 329 -3.17 -2.99 -16.15
N GLU A 330 -2.99 -2.07 -17.11
CA GLU A 330 -1.84 -2.06 -18.01
C GLU A 330 -0.52 -1.79 -17.26
N GLU A 331 -0.49 -0.85 -16.29
CA GLU A 331 0.69 -0.55 -15.47
C GLU A 331 1.04 -1.74 -14.55
N VAL A 332 0.02 -2.45 -14.04
CA VAL A 332 0.21 -3.70 -13.28
C VAL A 332 0.83 -4.79 -14.15
N THR A 333 0.38 -4.93 -15.39
CA THR A 333 0.91 -5.92 -16.33
C THR A 333 2.36 -5.63 -16.68
N ASP A 334 2.68 -4.36 -16.93
CA ASP A 334 4.05 -3.93 -17.23
C ASP A 334 4.98 -4.19 -16.04
N MET A 335 4.54 -3.87 -14.82
CA MET A 335 5.32 -4.12 -13.61
C MET A 335 5.58 -5.62 -13.40
N LYS A 336 4.57 -6.48 -13.60
CA LYS A 336 4.73 -7.95 -13.52
C LYS A 336 5.69 -8.53 -14.55
N ARG A 337 5.82 -7.90 -15.72
CA ARG A 337 6.75 -8.34 -16.78
C ARG A 337 8.18 -7.89 -16.55
N LEU A 338 8.34 -6.68 -15.96
CA LEU A 338 9.64 -6.03 -15.79
C LEU A 338 10.35 -6.47 -14.51
N VAL A 339 9.61 -6.71 -13.44
CA VAL A 339 10.17 -6.89 -12.10
C VAL A 339 10.27 -8.36 -11.74
N LYS A 340 11.47 -8.80 -11.39
CA LYS A 340 11.70 -10.10 -10.72
C LYS A 340 11.44 -9.93 -9.23
N GLY A 341 10.19 -10.06 -8.82
CA GLY A 341 9.74 -9.89 -7.46
C GLY A 341 8.27 -10.20 -7.32
N GLU A 342 7.74 -10.08 -6.12
CA GLU A 342 6.34 -10.31 -5.81
C GLU A 342 5.51 -9.05 -6.14
N VAL A 343 4.64 -9.10 -7.16
CA VAL A 343 3.79 -7.98 -7.56
C VAL A 343 2.37 -8.21 -7.05
N ILE A 344 1.97 -7.38 -6.11
CA ILE A 344 0.69 -7.40 -5.40
C ILE A 344 -0.11 -6.21 -5.87
N ALA A 345 -1.29 -6.41 -6.45
CA ALA A 345 -2.03 -5.32 -7.04
C ALA A 345 -3.53 -5.37 -6.72
N SER A 346 -4.10 -4.19 -6.51
CA SER A 346 -5.53 -3.92 -6.50
C SER A 346 -5.81 -2.75 -7.43
N THR A 347 -6.40 -3.05 -8.60
CA THR A 347 -6.64 -2.10 -9.69
C THR A 347 -7.80 -1.16 -9.41
N PHE A 348 -7.89 -0.04 -10.11
CA PHE A 348 -8.85 1.06 -9.85
C PHE A 348 -10.34 0.64 -9.97
N ASP A 349 -10.62 -0.47 -10.63
CA ASP A 349 -11.96 -1.05 -10.79
C ASP A 349 -12.48 -1.79 -9.55
N ARG A 350 -11.61 -1.95 -8.52
CA ARG A 350 -11.96 -2.62 -7.27
C ARG A 350 -12.45 -1.63 -6.22
N PRO A 351 -13.26 -2.09 -5.24
CA PRO A 351 -13.70 -1.24 -4.13
C PRO A 351 -12.54 -0.84 -3.23
N ALA A 352 -12.68 0.29 -2.53
CA ALA A 352 -11.66 0.82 -1.62
C ALA A 352 -11.26 -0.16 -0.50
N SER A 353 -12.17 -1.02 -0.05
CA SER A 353 -11.90 -2.10 0.91
C SER A 353 -10.83 -3.08 0.41
N ASP A 354 -10.85 -3.43 -0.88
CA ASP A 354 -9.89 -4.36 -1.46
C ASP A 354 -8.47 -3.77 -1.45
N HIS A 355 -8.36 -2.47 -1.71
CA HIS A 355 -7.08 -1.75 -1.62
C HIS A 355 -6.48 -1.80 -0.23
N THR A 356 -7.30 -1.65 0.81
CA THR A 356 -6.85 -1.70 2.20
C THR A 356 -6.47 -3.11 2.63
N ILE A 357 -7.26 -4.13 2.27
CA ILE A 357 -6.98 -5.54 2.57
C ILE A 357 -5.65 -5.98 1.95
N VAL A 358 -5.45 -5.70 0.66
CA VAL A 358 -4.22 -6.05 -0.06
C VAL A 358 -3.00 -5.41 0.59
N ALA A 359 -3.05 -4.11 0.90
CA ALA A 359 -1.94 -3.40 1.52
C ALA A 359 -1.62 -3.94 2.92
N GLU A 360 -2.65 -4.19 3.74
CA GLU A 360 -2.47 -4.73 5.09
C GLU A 360 -1.85 -6.13 5.07
N LEU A 361 -2.33 -7.01 4.20
CA LEU A 361 -1.79 -8.36 4.12
C LEU A 361 -0.36 -8.36 3.56
N ALA A 362 -0.06 -7.48 2.58
CA ALA A 362 1.27 -7.32 2.02
C ALA A 362 2.29 -6.86 3.08
N ILE A 363 1.97 -5.85 3.90
CA ILE A 363 2.90 -5.40 4.94
C ILE A 363 3.06 -6.43 6.07
N GLU A 364 2.01 -7.18 6.42
CA GLU A 364 2.14 -8.25 7.39
C GLU A 364 3.00 -9.40 6.82
N ARG A 365 2.86 -9.73 5.53
CA ARG A 365 3.77 -10.67 4.84
C ARG A 365 5.22 -10.21 4.89
N ALA A 366 5.50 -8.95 4.57
CA ALA A 366 6.83 -8.36 4.64
C ALA A 366 7.43 -8.49 6.06
N LYS A 367 6.66 -8.20 7.12
CA LYS A 367 7.11 -8.38 8.50
C LYS A 367 7.45 -9.83 8.84
N ARG A 368 6.70 -10.81 8.31
CA ARG A 368 7.00 -12.25 8.55
C ARG A 368 8.35 -12.63 7.95
N LEU A 369 8.69 -12.11 6.78
CA LEU A 369 9.99 -12.34 6.15
C LEU A 369 11.14 -11.70 6.95
N VAL A 370 10.93 -10.48 7.47
CA VAL A 370 11.93 -9.80 8.32
C VAL A 370 12.13 -10.52 9.67
N GLU A 371 11.08 -11.12 10.25
CA GLU A 371 11.20 -11.97 11.45
C GLU A 371 12.10 -13.20 11.23
N LEU A 372 12.28 -13.60 9.97
CA LEU A 372 13.21 -14.67 9.56
C LEU A 372 14.62 -14.17 9.25
N GLY A 373 14.90 -12.90 9.50
CA GLY A 373 16.20 -12.28 9.23
C GLY A 373 16.43 -11.88 7.76
N GLN A 374 15.37 -11.84 6.94
CA GLN A 374 15.48 -11.44 5.53
C GLN A 374 15.46 -9.93 5.36
N ASP A 375 16.16 -9.44 4.34
CA ASP A 375 16.04 -8.08 3.84
C ASP A 375 14.85 -7.99 2.87
N VAL A 376 13.91 -7.12 3.18
CA VAL A 376 12.69 -6.93 2.37
C VAL A 376 12.60 -5.50 1.89
N VAL A 377 12.33 -5.30 0.61
CA VAL A 377 12.00 -4.00 0.04
C VAL A 377 10.57 -4.00 -0.47
N VAL A 378 9.78 -3.05 0.01
CA VAL A 378 8.40 -2.80 -0.44
C VAL A 378 8.38 -1.50 -1.24
N LEU A 379 8.02 -1.59 -2.51
CA LEU A 379 7.71 -0.45 -3.35
C LEU A 379 6.20 -0.25 -3.37
N LEU A 380 5.71 0.87 -2.81
CA LEU A 380 4.27 1.17 -2.73
C LEU A 380 3.88 2.26 -3.73
N ASP A 381 3.04 1.94 -4.66
CA ASP A 381 2.44 2.91 -5.58
C ASP A 381 0.91 2.93 -5.44
N SER A 382 0.28 3.91 -4.81
CA SER A 382 0.87 5.04 -4.10
C SER A 382 0.30 5.18 -2.68
N ILE A 383 1.05 5.78 -1.76
CA ILE A 383 0.58 6.04 -0.39
C ILE A 383 -0.58 7.02 -0.35
N THR A 384 -0.63 7.96 -1.30
CA THR A 384 -1.74 8.91 -1.44
C THR A 384 -3.04 8.19 -1.76
N ARG A 385 -3.03 7.26 -2.73
CA ARG A 385 -4.21 6.47 -3.11
C ARG A 385 -4.61 5.49 -2.01
N LEU A 386 -3.64 4.86 -1.35
CA LEU A 386 -3.90 4.02 -0.18
C LEU A 386 -4.60 4.81 0.93
N SER A 387 -4.14 6.03 1.24
CA SER A 387 -4.76 6.89 2.25
C SER A 387 -6.17 7.32 1.85
N ARG A 388 -6.41 7.60 0.58
CA ARG A 388 -7.76 7.86 0.06
C ARG A 388 -8.67 6.64 0.21
N ALA A 389 -8.16 5.44 -0.07
CA ALA A 389 -8.91 4.20 0.11
C ALA A 389 -9.31 3.98 1.58
N TYR A 390 -8.40 4.23 2.53
CA TYR A 390 -8.75 4.19 3.95
C TYR A 390 -9.77 5.24 4.34
N ASN A 391 -9.70 6.45 3.77
CA ASN A 391 -10.68 7.51 4.05
C ASN A 391 -12.10 7.14 3.55
N LEU A 392 -12.20 6.30 2.53
CA LEU A 392 -13.47 5.80 2.00
C LEU A 392 -13.96 4.54 2.73
N ALA A 393 -13.05 3.64 3.12
CA ALA A 393 -13.38 2.33 3.67
C ALA A 393 -13.51 2.32 5.20
N ALA A 394 -12.79 3.20 5.91
CA ALA A 394 -12.80 3.24 7.38
C ALA A 394 -14.08 3.89 7.92
N PRO A 395 -14.59 3.41 9.09
CA PRO A 395 -15.66 4.12 9.78
C PRO A 395 -15.23 5.54 10.15
N ALA A 396 -16.10 6.52 9.91
CA ALA A 396 -15.81 7.92 10.21
C ALA A 396 -15.58 8.11 11.72
N SER A 397 -14.42 8.68 12.11
CA SER A 397 -14.12 9.03 13.51
C SER A 397 -14.79 10.32 13.95
N GLY A 398 -15.30 11.12 12.99
CA GLY A 398 -15.91 12.42 13.21
C GLY A 398 -14.90 13.58 13.33
N ARG A 399 -13.59 13.30 13.26
CA ARG A 399 -12.53 14.32 13.27
C ARG A 399 -12.05 14.56 11.83
N ILE A 400 -12.76 15.44 11.13
CA ILE A 400 -12.44 15.77 9.74
C ILE A 400 -11.40 16.88 9.70
N LEU A 401 -10.27 16.61 9.06
CA LEU A 401 -9.22 17.57 8.76
C LEU A 401 -9.58 18.40 7.52
N SER A 402 -8.81 19.47 7.26
CA SER A 402 -8.94 20.23 6.01
C SER A 402 -8.79 19.28 4.80
N GLY A 403 -9.58 19.53 3.74
CA GLY A 403 -9.60 18.63 2.56
C GLY A 403 -10.48 17.39 2.70
N GLY A 404 -11.25 17.23 3.79
CA GLY A 404 -12.21 16.13 3.95
C GLY A 404 -11.57 14.79 4.36
N VAL A 405 -10.38 14.81 4.96
CA VAL A 405 -9.69 13.62 5.47
C VAL A 405 -10.10 13.34 6.88
N ASP A 406 -10.56 12.14 7.18
CA ASP A 406 -10.75 11.69 8.56
C ASP A 406 -9.40 11.41 9.22
N ALA A 407 -9.13 12.01 10.37
CA ALA A 407 -7.88 11.84 11.11
C ALA A 407 -7.61 10.37 11.47
N GLY A 408 -8.66 9.57 11.72
CA GLY A 408 -8.55 8.14 12.00
C GLY A 408 -8.11 7.33 10.79
N ALA A 409 -8.47 7.77 9.59
CA ALA A 409 -8.13 7.09 8.33
C ALA A 409 -6.65 7.22 7.95
N LEU A 410 -5.92 8.19 8.52
CA LEU A 410 -4.47 8.36 8.27
C LEU A 410 -3.59 7.42 9.10
N TYR A 411 -4.13 6.86 10.19
CA TYR A 411 -3.35 6.01 11.08
C TYR A 411 -2.90 4.68 10.45
N PRO A 412 -3.76 3.88 9.76
CA PRO A 412 -3.33 2.64 9.15
C PRO A 412 -2.23 2.80 8.08
N PRO A 413 -2.34 3.71 7.08
CA PRO A 413 -1.27 3.91 6.11
C PRO A 413 0.00 4.48 6.76
N LYS A 414 -0.11 5.26 7.85
CA LYS A 414 1.05 5.71 8.63
C LYS A 414 1.73 4.54 9.35
N LYS A 415 0.94 3.60 9.90
CA LYS A 415 1.45 2.35 10.49
C LYS A 415 2.12 1.47 9.44
N PHE A 416 1.58 1.41 8.22
CA PHE A 416 2.19 0.73 7.08
C PHE A 416 3.59 1.30 6.80
N PHE A 417 3.66 2.60 6.48
CA PHE A 417 4.90 3.28 6.13
C PHE A 417 5.92 3.31 7.29
N GLY A 418 5.43 3.51 8.50
CA GLY A 418 6.22 3.51 9.73
C GLY A 418 6.78 2.15 10.14
N ALA A 419 6.38 1.05 9.48
CA ALA A 419 6.95 -0.27 9.73
C ALA A 419 8.40 -0.39 9.26
N ALA A 420 8.81 0.41 8.25
CA ALA A 420 10.17 0.37 7.70
C ALA A 420 11.23 0.68 8.77
N ARG A 421 12.20 -0.21 8.89
CA ARG A 421 13.33 -0.12 9.82
C ARG A 421 14.45 -1.10 9.48
N ASN A 422 15.65 -0.76 9.78
CA ASN A 422 16.76 -1.70 9.89
C ASN A 422 16.70 -2.37 11.27
N ILE A 423 17.04 -3.63 11.38
CA ILE A 423 16.94 -4.42 12.63
C ILE A 423 18.33 -4.78 13.13
N GLU A 424 18.56 -4.57 14.42
CA GLU A 424 19.78 -4.98 15.07
C GLU A 424 19.95 -6.50 15.04
N ASN A 425 21.07 -6.98 14.49
CA ASN A 425 21.37 -8.41 14.32
C ASN A 425 20.29 -9.21 13.57
N GLY A 426 19.57 -8.56 12.66
CA GLY A 426 18.47 -9.16 11.88
C GLY A 426 18.44 -8.65 10.45
N GLY A 427 17.32 -8.90 9.78
CA GLY A 427 17.04 -8.37 8.46
C GLY A 427 16.62 -6.89 8.48
N SER A 428 16.07 -6.42 7.36
CA SER A 428 15.58 -5.06 7.25
C SER A 428 14.24 -4.99 6.49
N LEU A 429 13.44 -3.98 6.82
CA LEU A 429 12.25 -3.62 6.05
C LEU A 429 12.44 -2.22 5.49
N THR A 430 12.67 -2.12 4.18
CA THR A 430 12.74 -0.86 3.44
C THR A 430 11.40 -0.60 2.76
N ILE A 431 10.86 0.60 2.88
CA ILE A 431 9.61 0.98 2.19
C ILE A 431 9.86 2.26 1.40
N ILE A 432 9.71 2.18 0.09
CA ILE A 432 9.74 3.32 -0.81
C ILE A 432 8.34 3.51 -1.37
N ALA A 433 7.70 4.59 -0.97
CA ALA A 433 6.32 4.88 -1.35
C ALA A 433 6.26 6.11 -2.27
N SER A 434 5.46 6.05 -3.32
CA SER A 434 5.17 7.24 -4.11
C SER A 434 4.10 8.08 -3.44
N ALA A 435 4.29 9.40 -3.40
CA ALA A 435 3.35 10.39 -2.91
C ALA A 435 2.99 11.37 -4.03
N LEU A 436 1.69 11.57 -4.25
CA LEU A 436 1.20 12.50 -5.26
C LEU A 436 1.10 13.91 -4.67
N VAL A 437 1.67 14.88 -5.37
CA VAL A 437 1.62 16.31 -5.01
C VAL A 437 1.16 17.14 -6.21
N GLU A 438 0.81 18.41 -5.98
CA GLU A 438 0.37 19.33 -7.05
C GLU A 438 -0.82 18.79 -7.87
N THR A 439 -1.69 18.02 -7.25
CA THR A 439 -2.89 17.46 -7.89
C THR A 439 -4.06 18.44 -7.90
N GLY A 440 -3.95 19.57 -7.20
CA GLY A 440 -5.04 20.50 -6.94
C GLY A 440 -6.02 20.01 -5.86
N SER A 441 -5.77 18.88 -5.24
CA SER A 441 -6.59 18.30 -4.16
C SER A 441 -6.02 18.66 -2.78
N LYS A 442 -6.80 19.40 -1.98
CA LYS A 442 -6.43 19.68 -0.59
C LYS A 442 -6.30 18.42 0.27
N MET A 443 -7.01 17.36 -0.09
CA MET A 443 -6.88 16.05 0.55
C MET A 443 -5.46 15.51 0.39
N ASP A 444 -4.89 15.56 -0.82
CA ASP A 444 -3.56 15.06 -1.10
C ASP A 444 -2.47 15.86 -0.39
N GLU A 445 -2.67 17.19 -0.27
CA GLU A 445 -1.76 18.06 0.46
C GLU A 445 -1.70 17.66 1.94
N VAL A 446 -2.86 17.43 2.59
CA VAL A 446 -2.94 16.97 3.97
C VAL A 446 -2.29 15.60 4.14
N ILE A 447 -2.60 14.66 3.24
CA ILE A 447 -1.99 13.33 3.25
C ILE A 447 -0.46 13.46 3.13
N PHE A 448 0.05 14.24 2.18
CA PHE A 448 1.49 14.40 1.99
C PHE A 448 2.19 14.98 3.24
N GLU A 449 1.63 16.03 3.85
CA GLU A 449 2.22 16.63 5.06
C GLU A 449 2.29 15.63 6.24
N GLU A 450 1.31 14.72 6.38
CA GLU A 450 1.34 13.67 7.40
C GLU A 450 2.48 12.66 7.19
N PHE A 451 2.82 12.33 5.95
CA PHE A 451 3.88 11.36 5.64
C PHE A 451 5.27 11.98 5.56
N LYS A 452 5.39 13.25 5.18
CA LYS A 452 6.64 14.00 5.13
C LYS A 452 7.40 13.95 6.46
N GLY A 453 6.68 14.10 7.59
CA GLY A 453 7.25 13.96 8.93
C GLY A 453 7.67 12.54 9.31
N THR A 454 7.11 11.51 8.67
CA THR A 454 7.38 10.10 8.96
C THR A 454 8.56 9.55 8.14
N GLY A 455 8.76 10.06 6.92
CA GLY A 455 9.85 9.68 6.03
C GLY A 455 11.22 10.14 6.53
N ASN A 456 12.26 9.43 6.11
CA ASN A 456 13.65 9.81 6.32
C ASN A 456 14.47 9.87 5.02
N MET A 457 13.79 9.82 3.86
CA MET A 457 14.34 10.05 2.52
C MET A 457 13.24 10.63 1.64
N GLU A 458 13.57 11.65 0.86
CA GLU A 458 12.69 12.23 -0.15
C GLU A 458 13.41 12.30 -1.50
N LEU A 459 12.81 11.68 -2.53
CA LEU A 459 13.20 11.85 -3.93
C LEU A 459 12.11 12.68 -4.61
N ARG A 460 12.37 13.95 -4.84
CA ARG A 460 11.42 14.87 -5.47
C ARG A 460 11.55 14.88 -6.97
N LEU A 461 10.42 14.71 -7.66
CA LEU A 461 10.33 14.91 -9.10
C LEU A 461 9.77 16.31 -9.39
N SER A 462 10.31 16.95 -10.42
CA SER A 462 9.93 18.29 -10.85
C SER A 462 9.07 18.24 -12.10
N ARG A 463 7.88 18.85 -12.05
CA ARG A 463 7.04 19.05 -13.23
C ARG A 463 7.71 19.95 -14.26
N GLN A 464 8.45 20.97 -13.81
CA GLN A 464 9.15 21.90 -14.67
C GLN A 464 10.19 21.19 -15.57
N LEU A 465 10.95 20.25 -15.00
CA LEU A 465 11.89 19.42 -15.77
C LEU A 465 11.16 18.50 -16.75
N ALA A 466 10.08 17.85 -16.31
CA ALA A 466 9.31 16.94 -17.15
C ALA A 466 8.64 17.65 -18.33
N ASP A 467 8.11 18.86 -18.13
CA ASP A 467 7.53 19.68 -19.20
C ASP A 467 8.58 20.05 -20.25
N ARG A 468 9.84 20.21 -19.84
CA ARG A 468 11.00 20.42 -20.74
C ARG A 468 11.59 19.13 -21.30
N ARG A 469 11.01 17.96 -21.00
CA ARG A 469 11.49 16.63 -21.42
C ARG A 469 12.91 16.29 -20.91
N ILE A 470 13.31 16.85 -19.78
CA ILE A 470 14.54 16.49 -19.08
C ILE A 470 14.23 15.31 -18.16
N PHE A 471 14.80 14.13 -18.46
CA PHE A 471 14.61 12.92 -17.67
C PHE A 471 15.95 12.28 -17.28
N PRO A 472 16.07 11.75 -16.03
CA PRO A 472 15.06 11.77 -14.96
C PRO A 472 14.75 13.18 -14.47
N ALA A 473 13.47 13.47 -14.26
CA ALA A 473 13.01 14.78 -13.82
C ALA A 473 13.20 14.97 -12.31
N ILE A 474 14.38 14.69 -11.78
CA ILE A 474 14.72 14.76 -10.36
C ILE A 474 15.09 16.19 -9.98
N ASP A 475 14.40 16.74 -8.99
CA ASP A 475 14.83 17.97 -8.33
C ASP A 475 15.98 17.62 -7.36
N VAL A 476 17.18 17.90 -7.78
CA VAL A 476 18.41 17.55 -7.08
C VAL A 476 18.52 18.29 -5.74
N ASN A 477 18.09 19.56 -5.71
CA ASN A 477 18.22 20.42 -4.53
C ASN A 477 17.18 20.07 -3.45
N ALA A 478 15.96 19.68 -3.86
CA ALA A 478 14.88 19.34 -2.96
C ALA A 478 14.87 17.85 -2.52
N SER A 479 15.76 17.02 -3.10
CA SER A 479 15.88 15.60 -2.76
C SER A 479 16.98 15.35 -1.74
N GLY A 480 16.84 14.31 -0.91
CA GLY A 480 17.87 13.95 0.08
C GLY A 480 17.47 12.83 1.01
N THR A 481 18.46 12.31 1.72
CA THR A 481 18.32 11.25 2.74
C THR A 481 18.82 11.76 4.09
N ARG A 482 18.03 11.56 5.15
CA ARG A 482 18.47 11.85 6.53
C ARG A 482 19.50 10.84 6.97
N ARG A 483 20.54 11.32 7.64
CA ARG A 483 21.67 10.49 8.13
C ARG A 483 22.39 9.79 6.98
N GLU A 484 22.51 10.47 5.82
CA GLU A 484 23.25 9.95 4.64
C GLU A 484 24.72 9.64 4.95
N GLU A 485 25.28 10.27 5.99
CA GLU A 485 26.64 10.01 6.48
C GLU A 485 26.85 8.56 6.96
N LEU A 486 25.78 7.82 7.25
CA LEU A 486 25.85 6.40 7.61
C LEU A 486 25.91 5.47 6.39
N LEU A 487 25.60 5.99 5.20
CA LEU A 487 25.49 5.23 3.96
C LEU A 487 26.70 5.39 3.05
N PHE A 488 27.43 6.48 3.17
CA PHE A 488 28.61 6.79 2.37
C PHE A 488 29.91 6.56 3.15
N THR A 489 30.97 6.28 2.41
CA THR A 489 32.33 6.39 2.99
C THR A 489 32.65 7.87 3.25
N GLN A 490 33.59 8.14 4.15
CA GLN A 490 33.97 9.51 4.48
C GLN A 490 34.50 10.30 3.27
N GLU A 491 35.15 9.62 2.34
CA GLU A 491 35.67 10.22 1.11
C GLU A 491 34.54 10.58 0.14
N GLU A 492 33.63 9.65 -0.13
CA GLU A 492 32.44 9.89 -0.93
C GLU A 492 31.61 11.06 -0.37
N LEU A 493 31.37 11.05 0.94
CA LEU A 493 30.58 12.06 1.64
C LEU A 493 31.12 13.47 1.47
N LYS A 494 32.45 13.65 1.59
CA LYS A 494 33.10 14.97 1.38
C LYS A 494 32.83 15.51 -0.01
N VAL A 495 32.98 14.67 -1.04
CA VAL A 495 32.77 15.06 -2.44
C VAL A 495 31.29 15.35 -2.68
N ILE A 496 30.39 14.52 -2.17
CA ILE A 496 28.93 14.69 -2.31
C ILE A 496 28.49 16.01 -1.65
N TRP A 497 28.95 16.33 -0.46
CA TRP A 497 28.60 17.58 0.20
C TRP A 497 29.12 18.82 -0.54
N GLN A 498 30.32 18.75 -1.10
CA GLN A 498 30.84 19.84 -1.95
C GLN A 498 30.02 19.99 -3.22
N LEU A 499 29.68 18.88 -3.89
CA LEU A 499 28.81 18.85 -5.06
C LEU A 499 27.44 19.46 -4.74
N ARG A 500 26.80 19.07 -3.62
CA ARG A 500 25.51 19.62 -3.19
C ARG A 500 25.57 21.12 -2.91
N ARG A 501 26.65 21.63 -2.29
CA ARG A 501 26.82 23.07 -2.08
C ARG A 501 26.91 23.82 -3.41
N ALA A 502 27.65 23.27 -4.38
CA ALA A 502 27.76 23.86 -5.71
C ALA A 502 26.42 23.87 -6.46
N MET A 503 25.67 22.75 -6.42
CA MET A 503 24.36 22.67 -7.05
C MET A 503 23.29 23.51 -6.35
N GLY A 504 23.38 23.69 -5.03
CA GLY A 504 22.44 24.49 -4.25
C GLY A 504 22.39 25.98 -4.59
N THR A 505 23.39 26.49 -5.34
CA THR A 505 23.40 27.86 -5.87
C THR A 505 22.73 27.99 -7.25
N LEU A 506 22.43 26.87 -7.90
CA LEU A 506 21.82 26.78 -9.22
C LEU A 506 20.29 26.61 -9.13
N ASP A 507 19.59 27.05 -10.18
CA ASP A 507 18.18 26.73 -10.29
C ASP A 507 17.95 25.23 -10.57
N VAL A 508 16.68 24.76 -10.47
CA VAL A 508 16.34 23.34 -10.64
C VAL A 508 16.77 22.78 -11.99
N ASN A 509 16.69 23.59 -13.07
CA ASN A 509 17.05 23.15 -14.42
C ASN A 509 18.57 23.07 -14.56
N GLU A 510 19.26 24.12 -14.14
CA GLU A 510 20.72 24.19 -14.19
C GLU A 510 21.37 23.10 -13.34
N ALA A 511 20.86 22.84 -12.13
CA ALA A 511 21.36 21.80 -11.25
C ALA A 511 21.17 20.41 -11.87
N SER A 512 19.98 20.15 -12.48
CA SER A 512 19.70 18.90 -13.16
C SER A 512 20.57 18.71 -14.41
N ASP A 513 20.69 19.73 -15.25
CA ASP A 513 21.52 19.68 -16.46
C ASP A 513 23.01 19.50 -16.11
N PHE A 514 23.50 20.17 -15.08
CA PHE A 514 24.85 19.99 -14.56
C PHE A 514 25.11 18.53 -14.14
N LEU A 515 24.24 17.97 -13.29
CA LEU A 515 24.39 16.61 -12.81
C LEU A 515 24.32 15.62 -13.96
N LEU A 516 23.23 15.64 -14.75
CA LEU A 516 23.00 14.70 -15.84
C LEU A 516 24.03 14.82 -16.95
N GLY A 517 24.44 16.05 -17.27
CA GLY A 517 25.48 16.32 -18.29
C GLY A 517 26.83 15.70 -17.92
N ARG A 518 27.19 15.68 -16.63
CA ARG A 518 28.41 15.04 -16.15
C ARG A 518 28.27 13.54 -16.02
N LEU A 519 27.12 13.05 -15.53
CA LEU A 519 26.84 11.61 -15.44
C LEU A 519 26.94 10.91 -16.82
N ARG A 520 26.47 11.57 -17.89
CA ARG A 520 26.59 11.05 -19.27
C ARG A 520 28.02 10.90 -19.77
N LYS A 521 28.98 11.61 -19.16
CA LYS A 521 30.40 11.58 -19.54
C LYS A 521 31.22 10.56 -18.76
N THR A 522 30.61 9.84 -17.82
CA THR A 522 31.27 8.90 -16.92
C THR A 522 30.59 7.54 -16.99
N GLU A 523 31.35 6.47 -16.84
CA GLU A 523 30.83 5.10 -16.90
C GLU A 523 30.12 4.69 -15.60
N ASN A 524 30.60 5.19 -14.47
CA ASN A 524 30.06 4.86 -13.14
C ASN A 524 30.15 6.04 -12.17
N ASN A 525 29.53 5.90 -11.00
CA ASN A 525 29.49 6.94 -9.97
C ASN A 525 30.85 7.16 -9.30
N ALA A 526 31.70 6.15 -9.22
CA ALA A 526 33.04 6.32 -8.68
C ALA A 526 33.89 7.23 -9.59
N GLU A 527 33.86 7.01 -10.89
CA GLU A 527 34.53 7.87 -11.88
C GLU A 527 33.95 9.29 -11.85
N PHE A 528 32.62 9.41 -11.74
CA PHE A 528 31.96 10.71 -11.59
C PHE A 528 32.48 11.47 -10.38
N LEU A 529 32.55 10.86 -9.20
CA LEU A 529 33.05 11.50 -7.97
C LEU A 529 34.52 11.92 -8.12
N VAL A 530 35.37 11.07 -8.71
CA VAL A 530 36.77 11.42 -9.01
C VAL A 530 36.85 12.62 -9.98
N SER A 531 36.00 12.68 -11.01
CA SER A 531 35.96 13.79 -11.95
C SER A 531 35.57 15.10 -11.28
N ILE A 532 34.60 15.06 -10.36
CA ILE A 532 34.21 16.22 -9.55
C ILE A 532 35.36 16.70 -8.65
N LEU A 533 36.02 15.77 -7.95
CA LEU A 533 37.14 16.08 -7.09
C LEU A 533 38.28 16.82 -7.87
N ARG A 534 38.64 16.27 -9.04
CA ARG A 534 39.64 16.90 -9.92
C ARG A 534 39.23 18.31 -10.39
N SER A 535 37.96 18.49 -10.77
CA SER A 535 37.48 19.80 -11.20
C SER A 535 37.47 20.83 -10.08
N MET A 536 37.23 20.41 -8.83
CA MET A 536 37.27 21.30 -7.67
C MET A 536 38.70 21.69 -7.29
N GLN A 537 39.64 20.76 -7.39
CA GLN A 537 41.07 21.06 -7.17
C GLN A 537 41.60 22.05 -8.20
N ALA A 538 41.17 21.92 -9.46
CA ALA A 538 41.57 22.86 -10.53
C ALA A 538 40.96 24.27 -10.37
N SER A 539 39.75 24.38 -9.76
CA SER A 539 39.09 25.67 -9.51
C SER A 539 39.56 26.36 -8.21
N GLY A 540 40.25 25.65 -7.34
CA GLY A 540 40.79 26.18 -6.07
C GLY A 540 42.22 26.67 -6.14
N GLN A 541 42.85 26.62 -7.33
CA GLN A 541 44.09 27.32 -7.71
C GLN A 541 43.76 28.58 -8.54
#